data_b681eeffc6f5a67fba9b9c158eaf90bb
#
_entry.id   b681eeffc6f5a67fba9b9c158eaf90bb
#
_cell.length_a   1.000
_cell.length_b   1.000
_cell.length_c   1.000
_cell.angle_alpha   90.00
_cell.angle_beta   90.00
_cell.angle_gamma   90.00
#
_symmetry.space_group_name_H-M   'P 1'
#
loop_
_entity.id
_entity.type
_entity.pdbx_description
1 polymer ?
#
loop_
_entity_poly.entity_id
_entity_poly.type
_entity_poly.pdbx_seq_one_letter_code
_entity_poly.pdbx_strand_id
1 'polypeptide(L)'
;MAVRVLIADSSGVTRDIIRDHLECGGCEIVAETKTAEQALNLFRTTRPDVVMLDPGLRSSDGLDPLKLFRAIRNESPSASVVIVSASRSPEIQRLFLREGALDCVVEPFDTCGFERMWRKLSAVYPELNRQQLAAPVAAAAAARA
;
A
#
# COMPACT_ATOMS: atom_id res chain seq x y z
N MET A 1 17.58 5.50 -7.20
CA MET A 1 17.25 4.51 -6.15
C MET A 1 15.78 4.11 -6.30
N ALA A 2 15.48 2.83 -6.08
CA ALA A 2 14.10 2.36 -6.16
C ALA A 2 13.27 2.85 -4.97
N VAL A 3 11.99 3.12 -5.20
CA VAL A 3 11.04 3.39 -4.13
C VAL A 3 10.76 2.07 -3.40
N ARG A 4 10.93 2.07 -2.09
CA ARG A 4 10.86 0.87 -1.23
C ARG A 4 9.51 0.79 -0.57
N VAL A 5 8.86 -0.37 -0.70
CA VAL A 5 7.47 -0.56 -0.27
C VAL A 5 7.33 -1.72 0.71
N LEU A 6 6.59 -1.49 1.77
CA LEU A 6 6.11 -2.52 2.69
C LEU A 6 4.63 -2.78 2.40
N ILE A 7 4.25 -4.05 2.25
CA ILE A 7 2.86 -4.45 2.03
C ILE A 7 2.35 -5.15 3.29
N ALA A 8 1.34 -4.57 3.93
CA ALA A 8 0.71 -5.10 5.13
C ALA A 8 -0.76 -5.39 4.84
N ASP A 9 -1.07 -6.64 4.50
CA ASP A 9 -2.41 -7.07 4.10
C ASP A 9 -2.64 -8.52 4.52
N SER A 10 -3.82 -8.81 5.05
CA SER A 10 -4.16 -10.15 5.53
C SER A 10 -4.36 -11.16 4.40
N SER A 11 -4.66 -10.71 3.17
CA SER A 11 -4.89 -11.57 2.02
C SER A 11 -3.63 -11.77 1.19
N GLY A 12 -3.18 -13.01 1.05
CA GLY A 12 -2.03 -13.34 0.20
C GLY A 12 -2.27 -13.03 -1.27
N VAL A 13 -3.51 -13.22 -1.74
CA VAL A 13 -3.88 -12.89 -3.13
C VAL A 13 -3.77 -11.38 -3.37
N THR A 14 -4.27 -10.59 -2.42
CA THR A 14 -4.18 -9.13 -2.51
C THR A 14 -2.72 -8.67 -2.49
N ARG A 15 -1.88 -9.24 -1.60
CA ARG A 15 -0.45 -8.91 -1.57
C ARG A 15 0.22 -9.19 -2.91
N ASP A 16 -0.10 -10.32 -3.53
CA ASP A 16 0.47 -10.68 -4.83
C ASP A 16 0.09 -9.67 -5.91
N ILE A 17 -1.17 -9.27 -5.96
CA ILE A 17 -1.65 -8.29 -6.94
C ILE A 17 -0.95 -6.94 -6.74
N ILE A 18 -0.90 -6.46 -5.51
CA ILE A 18 -0.24 -5.19 -5.17
C ILE A 18 1.24 -5.24 -5.55
N ARG A 19 1.93 -6.32 -5.14
CA ARG A 19 3.35 -6.49 -5.45
C ARG A 19 3.62 -6.40 -6.95
N ASP A 20 2.83 -7.09 -7.75
CA ASP A 20 3.03 -7.09 -9.20
C ASP A 20 2.87 -5.71 -9.81
N HIS A 21 1.83 -4.99 -9.41
CA HIS A 21 1.61 -3.64 -9.89
C HIS A 21 2.76 -2.71 -9.53
N LEU A 22 3.21 -2.78 -8.29
CA LEU A 22 4.25 -1.89 -7.80
C LEU A 22 5.62 -2.23 -8.41
N GLU A 23 5.94 -3.52 -8.54
CA GLU A 23 7.19 -3.95 -9.16
C GLU A 23 7.23 -3.56 -10.64
N CYS A 24 6.12 -3.71 -11.36
CA CYS A 24 6.02 -3.27 -12.75
C CYS A 24 6.26 -1.76 -12.88
N GLY A 25 5.90 -1.00 -11.87
CA GLY A 25 6.10 0.45 -11.83
C GLY A 25 7.47 0.90 -11.35
N GLY A 26 8.36 -0.04 -11.00
CA GLY A 26 9.72 0.28 -10.58
C GLY A 26 9.92 0.36 -9.07
N CYS A 27 8.94 -0.09 -8.28
CA CYS A 27 9.09 -0.18 -6.83
C CYS A 27 9.84 -1.45 -6.43
N GLU A 28 10.51 -1.38 -5.29
CA GLU A 28 11.12 -2.54 -4.63
C GLU A 28 10.26 -2.92 -3.42
N ILE A 29 9.77 -4.16 -3.38
CA ILE A 29 9.02 -4.65 -2.23
C ILE A 29 10.00 -5.17 -1.21
N VAL A 30 10.17 -4.42 -0.12
CA VAL A 30 11.18 -4.74 0.91
C VAL A 30 10.66 -5.71 1.96
N ALA A 31 9.34 -5.77 2.15
CA ALA A 31 8.73 -6.71 3.09
C ALA A 31 7.24 -6.86 2.83
N GLU A 32 6.69 -8.00 3.24
CA GLU A 32 5.26 -8.28 3.22
C GLU A 32 4.87 -8.93 4.53
N THR A 33 3.69 -8.61 5.03
CA THR A 33 3.20 -9.20 6.27
C THR A 33 1.67 -9.26 6.29
N LYS A 34 1.13 -10.11 7.16
CA LYS A 34 -0.30 -10.29 7.35
C LYS A 34 -0.80 -9.84 8.73
N THR A 35 0.07 -9.33 9.60
CA THR A 35 -0.30 -8.88 10.96
C THR A 35 0.22 -7.47 11.25
N ALA A 36 -0.48 -6.77 12.14
CA ALA A 36 -0.12 -5.41 12.51
C ALA A 36 1.20 -5.34 13.28
N GLU A 37 1.45 -6.30 14.16
CA GLU A 37 2.68 -6.35 14.96
C GLU A 37 3.91 -6.50 14.08
N GLN A 38 3.84 -7.44 13.13
CA GLN A 38 4.93 -7.65 12.19
C GLN A 38 5.12 -6.44 11.28
N ALA A 39 4.02 -5.79 10.88
CA ALA A 39 4.08 -4.60 10.05
C ALA A 39 4.88 -3.48 10.74
N LEU A 40 4.63 -3.23 12.02
CA LEU A 40 5.35 -2.20 12.75
C LEU A 40 6.83 -2.55 12.89
N ASN A 41 7.15 -3.80 13.22
CA ASN A 41 8.53 -4.26 13.31
C ASN A 41 9.26 -4.13 11.97
N LEU A 42 8.63 -4.57 10.89
CA LEU A 42 9.19 -4.48 9.55
C LEU A 42 9.34 -3.04 9.07
N PHE A 43 8.39 -2.18 9.43
CA PHE A 43 8.51 -0.75 9.15
C PHE A 43 9.75 -0.15 9.80
N ARG A 44 9.98 -0.49 11.06
CA ARG A 44 11.13 0.02 11.82
C ARG A 44 12.46 -0.51 11.31
N THR A 45 12.51 -1.78 10.90
CA THR A 45 13.74 -2.42 10.44
C THR A 45 14.07 -2.12 8.98
N THR A 46 13.06 -2.02 8.10
CA THR A 46 13.29 -1.80 6.67
C THR A 46 13.25 -0.35 6.24
N ARG A 47 12.58 0.52 7.01
CA ARG A 47 12.42 1.94 6.70
C ARG A 47 11.92 2.16 5.27
N PRO A 48 10.72 1.66 4.92
CA PRO A 48 10.20 1.83 3.57
C PRO A 48 9.79 3.28 3.29
N ASP A 49 9.73 3.63 2.02
CA ASP A 49 9.19 4.93 1.59
C ASP A 49 7.67 4.93 1.57
N VAL A 50 7.08 3.78 1.24
CA VAL A 50 5.63 3.62 1.08
C VAL A 50 5.17 2.39 1.85
N VAL A 51 4.02 2.51 2.50
CA VAL A 51 3.33 1.39 3.15
C VAL A 51 1.97 1.22 2.51
N MET A 52 1.70 0.02 2.00
CA MET A 52 0.38 -0.38 1.53
C MET A 52 -0.31 -1.07 2.71
N LEU A 53 -1.36 -0.48 3.25
CA LEU A 53 -1.96 -0.89 4.51
C LEU A 53 -3.42 -1.31 4.36
N ASP A 54 -3.72 -2.53 4.78
CA ASP A 54 -5.08 -3.07 4.85
C ASP A 54 -5.72 -2.64 6.19
N PRO A 55 -6.84 -1.89 6.16
CA PRO A 55 -7.52 -1.52 7.39
C PRO A 55 -8.18 -2.70 8.11
N GLY A 56 -8.25 -3.86 7.48
CA GLY A 56 -8.70 -5.11 8.10
C GLY A 56 -7.58 -5.97 8.67
N LEU A 57 -6.38 -5.44 8.76
CA LEU A 57 -5.20 -6.16 9.23
C LEU A 57 -5.38 -6.64 10.67
N ARG A 58 -5.07 -7.90 10.93
CA ARG A 58 -5.26 -8.51 12.24
C ARG A 58 -4.12 -8.22 13.19
N SER A 59 -4.46 -8.23 14.49
CA SER A 59 -3.51 -8.04 15.58
C SER A 59 -3.83 -8.99 16.72
N SER A 60 -2.79 -9.54 17.34
CA SER A 60 -2.94 -10.39 18.53
C SER A 60 -2.75 -9.63 19.84
N ASP A 61 -2.18 -8.42 19.79
CA ASP A 61 -1.84 -7.64 20.99
C ASP A 61 -2.62 -6.31 21.11
N GLY A 62 -3.65 -6.13 20.29
CA GLY A 62 -4.49 -4.94 20.33
C GLY A 62 -3.97 -3.77 19.48
N LEU A 63 -2.92 -3.98 18.69
CA LEU A 63 -2.45 -2.96 17.75
C LEU A 63 -3.34 -2.97 16.51
N ASP A 64 -4.42 -2.18 16.54
CA ASP A 64 -5.32 -2.09 15.39
C ASP A 64 -4.69 -1.28 14.25
N PRO A 65 -5.24 -1.39 13.01
CA PRO A 65 -4.65 -0.70 11.85
C PRO A 65 -4.58 0.81 11.98
N LEU A 66 -5.52 1.45 12.67
CA LEU A 66 -5.47 2.90 12.88
C LEU A 66 -4.33 3.30 13.80
N LYS A 67 -4.12 2.53 14.87
CA LYS A 67 -2.98 2.74 15.78
C LYS A 67 -1.66 2.51 15.07
N LEU A 68 -1.59 1.45 14.25
CA LEU A 68 -0.43 1.18 13.41
C LEU A 68 -0.15 2.35 12.46
N PHE A 69 -1.18 2.84 11.79
CA PHE A 69 -1.08 3.98 10.88
C PHE A 69 -0.53 5.21 11.60
N ARG A 70 -1.06 5.52 12.78
CA ARG A 70 -0.61 6.66 13.58
C ARG A 70 0.83 6.50 14.04
N ALA A 71 1.24 5.29 14.43
CA ALA A 71 2.62 5.00 14.82
C ALA A 71 3.58 5.24 13.64
N ILE A 72 3.23 4.76 12.45
CA ILE A 72 4.02 4.98 11.24
C ILE A 72 4.15 6.48 10.94
N ARG A 73 3.03 7.20 10.97
CA ARG A 73 3.03 8.65 10.71
C ARG A 73 3.86 9.43 11.71
N ASN A 74 3.82 9.03 12.98
CA ASN A 74 4.61 9.70 14.02
C ASN A 74 6.11 9.41 13.90
N GLU A 75 6.46 8.14 13.60
CA GLU A 75 7.87 7.76 13.48
C GLU A 75 8.53 8.24 12.19
N SER A 76 7.76 8.34 11.11
CA SER A 76 8.28 8.78 9.82
C SER A 76 7.22 9.61 9.08
N PRO A 77 7.13 10.92 9.36
CA PRO A 77 6.15 11.79 8.71
C PRO A 77 6.29 11.87 7.19
N SER A 78 7.47 11.55 6.67
CA SER A 78 7.73 11.54 5.22
C SER A 78 7.29 10.26 4.52
N ALA A 79 7.01 9.19 5.26
CA ALA A 79 6.54 7.95 4.66
C ALA A 79 5.12 8.12 4.13
N SER A 80 4.88 7.62 2.94
CA SER A 80 3.54 7.63 2.32
C SER A 80 2.80 6.36 2.68
N VAL A 81 1.56 6.49 3.14
CA VAL A 81 0.71 5.33 3.43
C VAL A 81 -0.48 5.34 2.50
N VAL A 82 -0.67 4.24 1.79
CA VAL A 82 -1.82 4.00 0.92
C VAL A 82 -2.69 2.93 1.57
N ILE A 83 -3.96 3.22 1.77
CA ILE A 83 -4.91 2.27 2.32
C ILE A 83 -5.46 1.42 1.19
N VAL A 84 -5.41 0.10 1.36
CA VAL A 84 -5.97 -0.86 0.40
C VAL A 84 -7.07 -1.62 1.11
N SER A 85 -8.32 -1.35 0.76
CA SER A 85 -9.48 -1.80 1.53
C SER A 85 -10.39 -2.72 0.72
N ALA A 86 -10.82 -3.83 1.33
CA ALA A 86 -11.91 -4.65 0.80
C ALA A 86 -13.27 -4.02 1.10
N SER A 87 -13.33 -3.06 2.01
CA SER A 87 -14.56 -2.38 2.40
C SER A 87 -14.77 -1.11 1.59
N ARG A 88 -15.99 -0.92 1.08
CA ARG A 88 -16.39 0.31 0.39
C ARG A 88 -16.92 1.37 1.35
N SER A 89 -16.74 1.20 2.67
CA SER A 89 -17.21 2.14 3.68
C SER A 89 -16.58 3.52 3.49
N PRO A 90 -17.38 4.56 3.17
CA PRO A 90 -16.84 5.91 3.04
C PRO A 90 -16.26 6.45 4.35
N GLU A 91 -16.78 6.00 5.49
CA GLU A 91 -16.32 6.44 6.81
C GLU A 91 -14.88 6.00 7.06
N ILE A 92 -14.56 4.74 6.75
CA ILE A 92 -13.20 4.20 6.91
C ILE A 92 -12.24 4.94 5.99
N GLN A 93 -12.63 5.14 4.73
CA GLN A 93 -11.79 5.85 3.77
C GLN A 93 -11.50 7.29 4.22
N ARG A 94 -12.54 8.00 4.65
CA ARG A 94 -12.40 9.39 5.13
C ARG A 94 -11.53 9.47 6.36
N LEU A 95 -11.65 8.51 7.28
CA LEU A 95 -10.87 8.48 8.51
C LEU A 95 -9.38 8.46 8.20
N PHE A 96 -8.94 7.52 7.38
CA PHE A 96 -7.52 7.38 7.04
C PHE A 96 -7.01 8.56 6.20
N LEU A 97 -7.81 9.03 5.24
CA LEU A 97 -7.44 10.19 4.43
C LEU A 97 -7.29 11.45 5.28
N ARG A 98 -8.21 11.65 6.22
CA ARG A 98 -8.15 12.79 7.16
C ARG A 98 -6.93 12.72 8.06
N GLU A 99 -6.51 11.52 8.44
CA GLU A 99 -5.33 11.29 9.27
C GLU A 99 -4.02 11.38 8.48
N GLY A 100 -4.09 11.54 7.15
CA GLY A 100 -2.91 11.78 6.33
C GLY A 100 -2.51 10.67 5.38
N ALA A 101 -3.37 9.68 5.13
CA ALA A 101 -3.12 8.68 4.10
C ALA A 101 -3.02 9.36 2.73
N LEU A 102 -2.10 8.89 1.89
CA LEU A 102 -1.92 9.45 0.55
C LEU A 102 -3.12 9.17 -0.33
N ASP A 103 -3.65 7.95 -0.27
CA ASP A 103 -4.84 7.55 -1.01
C ASP A 103 -5.48 6.34 -0.35
N CYS A 104 -6.69 6.01 -0.80
CA CYS A 104 -7.41 4.82 -0.41
C CYS A 104 -7.91 4.12 -1.66
N VAL A 105 -7.44 2.89 -1.90
CA VAL A 105 -7.81 2.07 -3.05
C VAL A 105 -8.72 0.96 -2.57
N VAL A 106 -9.86 0.77 -3.26
CA VAL A 106 -10.87 -0.21 -2.86
C VAL A 106 -10.84 -1.42 -3.77
N GLU A 107 -10.94 -2.61 -3.19
CA GLU A 107 -11.05 -3.86 -3.95
C GLU A 107 -12.50 -4.10 -4.41
N PRO A 108 -12.71 -4.75 -5.55
CA PRO A 108 -11.70 -5.20 -6.50
C PRO A 108 -11.04 -4.02 -7.19
N PHE A 109 -9.75 -4.14 -7.46
CA PHE A 109 -8.99 -3.03 -8.03
C PHE A 109 -9.44 -2.73 -9.45
N ASP A 110 -9.92 -1.52 -9.66
CA ASP A 110 -10.21 -1.03 -11.01
C ASP A 110 -9.02 -0.20 -11.52
N THR A 111 -8.99 -0.02 -12.84
CA THR A 111 -7.92 0.74 -13.50
C THR A 111 -7.87 2.18 -12.97
N CYS A 112 -9.03 2.79 -12.77
CA CYS A 112 -9.11 4.20 -12.33
C CYS A 112 -8.53 4.41 -10.94
N GLY A 113 -8.80 3.49 -10.00
CA GLY A 113 -8.27 3.57 -8.63
C GLY A 113 -6.75 3.45 -8.60
N PHE A 114 -6.19 2.51 -9.35
CA PHE A 114 -4.75 2.35 -9.44
C PHE A 114 -4.08 3.52 -10.15
N GLU A 115 -4.65 4.02 -11.22
CA GLU A 115 -4.11 5.17 -11.94
C GLU A 115 -4.07 6.42 -11.05
N ARG A 116 -5.14 6.65 -10.27
CA ARG A 116 -5.21 7.78 -9.35
C ARG A 116 -4.13 7.65 -8.26
N MET A 117 -4.04 6.50 -7.61
CA MET A 117 -3.01 6.21 -6.61
C MET A 117 -1.61 6.44 -7.18
N TRP A 118 -1.39 5.93 -8.38
CA TRP A 118 -0.08 6.01 -9.02
C TRP A 118 0.32 7.42 -9.37
N ARG A 119 -0.63 8.24 -9.83
CA ARG A 119 -0.36 9.66 -10.06
C ARG A 119 0.10 10.35 -8.78
N LYS A 120 -0.54 10.02 -7.66
CA LYS A 120 -0.17 10.58 -6.36
C LYS A 120 1.22 10.11 -5.92
N LEU A 121 1.51 8.82 -6.06
CA LEU A 121 2.84 8.28 -5.75
C LEU A 121 3.91 8.90 -6.64
N SER A 122 3.66 9.02 -7.93
CA SER A 122 4.62 9.59 -8.87
C SER A 122 4.87 11.07 -8.63
N ALA A 123 3.91 11.78 -8.06
CA ALA A 123 4.11 13.18 -7.65
C ALA A 123 5.05 13.31 -6.46
N VAL A 124 5.00 12.34 -5.53
CA VAL A 124 5.90 12.30 -4.37
C VAL A 124 7.27 11.71 -4.75
N TYR A 125 7.27 10.69 -5.61
CA TYR A 125 8.47 9.95 -6.02
C TYR A 125 8.62 10.03 -7.55
N PRO A 126 9.26 11.10 -8.07
CA PRO A 126 9.35 11.30 -9.54
C PRO A 126 10.09 10.20 -10.29
N GLU A 127 10.92 9.42 -9.59
CA GLU A 127 11.65 8.28 -10.17
C GLU A 127 10.75 7.13 -10.61
N LEU A 128 9.48 7.13 -10.21
CA LEU A 128 8.55 6.09 -10.63
C LEU A 128 8.15 6.25 -12.09
N ASN A 129 8.14 5.14 -12.83
CA ASN A 129 7.84 5.15 -14.26
C ASN A 129 6.34 5.10 -14.50
N ARG A 130 5.78 6.23 -14.92
CA ARG A 130 4.33 6.36 -15.19
C ARG A 130 3.85 5.50 -16.35
N GLN A 131 4.72 5.19 -17.31
CA GLN A 131 4.31 4.46 -18.51
C GLN A 131 4.06 2.97 -18.24
N GLN A 132 4.79 2.40 -17.30
CA GLN A 132 4.63 0.98 -16.95
C GLN A 132 3.31 0.69 -16.25
N LEU A 133 2.64 1.71 -15.76
CA LEU A 133 1.39 1.57 -15.02
C LEU A 133 0.14 1.72 -15.88
N ALA A 134 0.30 2.17 -17.09
CA ALA A 134 -0.73 2.11 -18.09
C ALA A 134 -0.95 0.67 -18.59
N ALA A 135 -0.09 -0.30 -18.22
CA ALA A 135 -0.31 -1.71 -18.54
C ALA A 135 -1.55 -2.22 -17.77
N PRO A 136 -2.52 -2.84 -18.46
CA PRO A 136 -3.71 -3.34 -17.80
C PRO A 136 -3.38 -4.42 -16.76
N VAL A 137 -4.13 -4.43 -15.64
CA VAL A 137 -4.04 -5.49 -14.63
C VAL A 137 -4.13 -6.86 -15.25
N ALA A 138 -4.99 -7.01 -16.29
CA ALA A 138 -5.16 -8.26 -17.02
C ALA A 138 -3.87 -8.73 -17.73
N ALA A 139 -3.03 -7.81 -18.20
CA ALA A 139 -1.77 -8.16 -18.86
C ALA A 139 -0.75 -8.68 -17.84
N ALA A 140 -0.69 -8.11 -16.64
CA ALA A 140 0.17 -8.60 -15.56
C ALA A 140 -0.28 -9.98 -15.08
N ALA A 141 -1.58 -10.22 -14.96
CA ALA A 141 -2.13 -11.52 -14.59
C ALA A 141 -1.87 -12.57 -15.69
N ALA A 142 -1.97 -12.20 -16.96
CA ALA A 142 -1.72 -13.11 -18.10
C ALA A 142 -0.22 -13.47 -18.20
N ALA A 143 0.67 -12.58 -17.85
CA ALA A 143 2.11 -12.85 -17.85
C ALA A 143 2.53 -13.87 -16.79
N ARG A 144 1.70 -14.14 -15.79
CA ARG A 144 1.94 -15.14 -14.75
C ARG A 144 1.45 -16.53 -15.09
N ALA A 145 0.54 -16.61 -16.02
CA ALA A 145 0.00 -17.90 -16.44
C ALA A 145 0.99 -18.57 -17.41
#